data_60b403054ee05d95b85b47685c257d62
#
_entry.id   60b403054ee05d95b85b47685c257d62
#
_cell.length_a   1.000
_cell.length_b   1.000
_cell.length_c   1.000
_cell.angle_alpha   90.00
_cell.angle_beta   90.00
_cell.angle_gamma   90.00
#
_symmetry.space_group_name_H-M   'P 1'
#
loop_
_entity.id
_entity.type
_entity.pdbx_description
1 polymer ?
#
loop_
_entity_poly.entity_id
_entity_poly.type
_entity_poly.pdbx_seq_one_letter_code
_entity_poly.pdbx_strand_id
1 'polypeptide(L)'
;MKVHWQSVAIVGVGLIGGSIGKALKARRLADRVVGVGRSAASIADARRSGAVTEAGTDLAAAVATADLVVVAAGVAAIPDLLDEIDAAVEPGTLIIDAGSTKTRIVSAWERRRRSRRGRFVGGHPLAGSHRRGPDAADGNLFAGRIAIVTPATRTPPGDVADAGGFWAALGATVFVMSPKEHDRILAVTSHAPHMIAAAVAAATPPALRRFTAGGWRDATRIAAGDPELWADIILDNPGNVADALRRVAGETEKMLAAIEAGDRRRLVAVLRRGKEARDAVGS
;
A
#
# COMPACT_ATOMS: atom_id res chain seq x y z
N MET A 1 -16.97 -18.27 4.76
CA MET A 1 -15.76 -17.55 4.27
C MET A 1 -14.89 -18.56 3.54
N LYS A 2 -14.60 -18.32 2.24
CA LYS A 2 -13.74 -19.20 1.45
C LYS A 2 -12.28 -18.99 1.93
N VAL A 3 -11.68 -20.01 2.47
CA VAL A 3 -10.29 -19.95 3.01
C VAL A 3 -9.28 -20.55 2.04
N HIS A 4 -9.76 -21.12 0.93
CA HIS A 4 -8.94 -21.78 -0.10
C HIS A 4 -9.44 -21.45 -1.51
N TRP A 5 -8.52 -21.18 -2.43
CA TRP A 5 -8.77 -20.86 -3.84
C TRP A 5 -8.15 -21.93 -4.74
N GLN A 6 -8.83 -22.33 -5.81
CA GLN A 6 -8.23 -23.23 -6.81
C GLN A 6 -7.15 -22.50 -7.62
N SER A 7 -7.44 -21.25 -8.03
CA SER A 7 -6.49 -20.45 -8.81
C SER A 7 -6.51 -18.97 -8.36
N VAL A 8 -5.33 -18.43 -8.05
CA VAL A 8 -5.14 -17.00 -7.75
C VAL A 8 -4.22 -16.38 -8.80
N ALA A 9 -4.69 -15.33 -9.47
CA ALA A 9 -3.86 -14.51 -10.34
C ALA A 9 -3.32 -13.30 -9.59
N ILE A 10 -2.01 -13.04 -9.68
CA ILE A 10 -1.33 -11.89 -9.08
C ILE A 10 -0.80 -11.01 -10.19
N VAL A 11 -1.41 -9.84 -10.37
CA VAL A 11 -1.01 -8.85 -11.36
C VAL A 11 0.00 -7.89 -10.74
N GLY A 12 1.27 -8.05 -11.10
CA GLY A 12 2.40 -7.36 -10.48
C GLY A 12 3.08 -8.19 -9.39
N VAL A 13 4.10 -8.97 -9.77
CA VAL A 13 4.87 -9.81 -8.84
C VAL A 13 6.13 -9.05 -8.38
N GLY A 14 5.91 -7.94 -7.67
CA GLY A 14 6.95 -7.21 -6.94
C GLY A 14 7.08 -7.67 -5.48
N LEU A 15 7.48 -6.77 -4.60
CA LEU A 15 7.54 -7.05 -3.16
C LEU A 15 6.18 -7.53 -2.60
N ILE A 16 5.12 -6.76 -2.82
CA ILE A 16 3.79 -7.06 -2.26
C ILE A 16 3.17 -8.28 -2.94
N GLY A 17 3.07 -8.28 -4.27
CA GLY A 17 2.50 -9.41 -4.99
C GLY A 17 3.29 -10.71 -4.80
N GLY A 18 4.61 -10.63 -4.75
CA GLY A 18 5.47 -11.77 -4.43
C GLY A 18 5.27 -12.29 -3.01
N SER A 19 5.11 -11.39 -2.04
CA SER A 19 4.82 -11.76 -0.65
C SER A 19 3.45 -12.42 -0.50
N ILE A 20 2.43 -11.93 -1.23
CA ILE A 20 1.12 -12.58 -1.31
C ILE A 20 1.26 -14.00 -1.86
N GLY A 21 1.97 -14.16 -2.97
CA GLY A 21 2.16 -15.47 -3.58
C GLY A 21 2.90 -16.46 -2.66
N LYS A 22 3.98 -16.02 -2.00
CA LYS A 22 4.68 -16.82 -1.00
C LYS A 22 3.79 -17.19 0.18
N ALA A 23 2.98 -16.26 0.70
CA ALA A 23 2.06 -16.50 1.80
C ALA A 23 0.97 -17.51 1.42
N LEU A 24 0.37 -17.38 0.22
CA LEU A 24 -0.62 -18.32 -0.30
C LEU A 24 -0.08 -19.75 -0.36
N LYS A 25 1.13 -19.92 -0.88
CA LYS A 25 1.79 -21.22 -1.00
C LYS A 25 2.17 -21.80 0.38
N ALA A 26 2.84 -21.01 1.22
CA ALA A 26 3.29 -21.45 2.53
C ALA A 26 2.14 -21.90 3.44
N ARG A 27 0.99 -21.23 3.33
CA ARG A 27 -0.22 -21.51 4.12
C ARG A 27 -1.21 -22.44 3.43
N ARG A 28 -0.86 -22.95 2.24
CA ARG A 28 -1.70 -23.84 1.43
C ARG A 28 -3.10 -23.27 1.18
N LEU A 29 -3.17 -21.98 0.85
CA LEU A 29 -4.41 -21.25 0.61
C LEU A 29 -4.81 -21.23 -0.87
N ALA A 30 -3.92 -21.65 -1.78
CA ALA A 30 -4.21 -21.77 -3.21
C ALA A 30 -3.50 -23.00 -3.80
N ASP A 31 -4.17 -23.67 -4.73
CA ASP A 31 -3.56 -24.80 -5.48
C ASP A 31 -2.64 -24.26 -6.58
N ARG A 32 -3.07 -23.17 -7.24
CA ARG A 32 -2.37 -22.53 -8.34
C ARG A 32 -2.21 -21.04 -8.08
N VAL A 33 -1.00 -20.51 -8.23
CA VAL A 33 -0.69 -19.08 -8.12
C VAL A 33 -0.03 -18.63 -9.42
N VAL A 34 -0.75 -17.83 -10.21
CA VAL A 34 -0.32 -17.34 -11.52
C VAL A 34 0.15 -15.90 -11.40
N GLY A 35 1.41 -15.64 -11.69
CA GLY A 35 1.97 -14.29 -11.70
C GLY A 35 1.87 -13.64 -13.08
N VAL A 36 1.45 -12.37 -13.11
CA VAL A 36 1.48 -11.55 -14.34
C VAL A 36 2.52 -10.45 -14.17
N GLY A 37 3.47 -10.41 -15.10
CA GLY A 37 4.54 -9.42 -15.16
C GLY A 37 4.56 -8.68 -16.48
N ARG A 38 5.17 -7.49 -16.51
CA ARG A 38 5.28 -6.64 -17.71
C ARG A 38 6.36 -7.10 -18.71
N SER A 39 7.30 -7.93 -18.28
CA SER A 39 8.43 -8.36 -19.09
C SER A 39 8.86 -9.79 -18.78
N ALA A 40 9.55 -10.43 -19.72
CA ALA A 40 10.13 -11.75 -19.52
C ALA A 40 11.10 -11.79 -18.32
N ALA A 41 11.84 -10.70 -18.07
CA ALA A 41 12.74 -10.61 -16.93
C ALA A 41 11.98 -10.64 -15.59
N SER A 42 10.93 -9.83 -15.45
CA SER A 42 10.10 -9.81 -14.22
C SER A 42 9.42 -11.16 -13.95
N ILE A 43 9.06 -11.89 -15.00
CA ILE A 43 8.48 -13.23 -14.91
C ILE A 43 9.53 -14.24 -14.42
N ALA A 44 10.73 -14.19 -15.00
CA ALA A 44 11.83 -15.06 -14.58
C ALA A 44 12.17 -14.85 -13.09
N ASP A 45 12.20 -13.58 -12.65
CA ASP A 45 12.44 -13.22 -11.25
C ASP A 45 11.32 -13.74 -10.32
N ALA A 46 10.06 -13.57 -10.72
CA ALA A 46 8.91 -14.08 -9.98
C ALA A 46 8.95 -15.60 -9.77
N ARG A 47 9.34 -16.34 -10.82
CA ARG A 47 9.51 -17.80 -10.76
C ARG A 47 10.69 -18.19 -9.86
N ARG A 48 11.86 -17.57 -10.05
CA ARG A 48 13.06 -17.85 -9.24
C ARG A 48 12.84 -17.60 -7.75
N SER A 49 12.10 -16.54 -7.42
CA SER A 49 11.81 -16.20 -6.02
C SER A 49 10.88 -17.22 -5.33
N GLY A 50 10.28 -18.14 -6.07
CA GLY A 50 9.30 -19.10 -5.57
C GLY A 50 7.96 -18.46 -5.19
N ALA A 51 7.70 -17.22 -5.60
CA ALA A 51 6.47 -16.49 -5.27
C ALA A 51 5.24 -17.07 -5.98
N VAL A 52 5.40 -17.63 -7.17
CA VAL A 52 4.32 -18.13 -8.02
C VAL A 52 4.56 -19.57 -8.47
N THR A 53 3.52 -20.29 -8.87
CA THR A 53 3.63 -21.59 -9.52
C THR A 53 3.84 -21.45 -11.03
N GLU A 54 3.17 -20.47 -11.61
CA GLU A 54 3.25 -20.12 -13.02
C GLU A 54 3.38 -18.61 -13.19
N ALA A 55 3.93 -18.17 -14.32
CA ALA A 55 3.97 -16.74 -14.62
C ALA A 55 4.00 -16.50 -16.14
N GLY A 56 3.39 -15.39 -16.56
CA GLY A 56 3.31 -14.96 -17.95
C GLY A 56 3.11 -13.47 -18.10
N THR A 57 3.13 -13.00 -19.36
CA THR A 57 2.84 -11.58 -19.70
C THR A 57 1.41 -11.38 -20.20
N ASP A 58 0.70 -12.45 -20.52
CA ASP A 58 -0.68 -12.40 -20.99
C ASP A 58 -1.62 -12.26 -19.78
N LEU A 59 -2.11 -11.04 -19.56
CA LEU A 59 -3.04 -10.74 -18.48
C LEU A 59 -4.36 -11.50 -18.64
N ALA A 60 -4.93 -11.45 -19.84
CA ALA A 60 -6.25 -12.04 -20.10
C ALA A 60 -6.23 -13.56 -19.85
N ALA A 61 -5.24 -14.25 -20.38
CA ALA A 61 -5.09 -15.69 -20.16
C ALA A 61 -4.87 -16.05 -18.69
N ALA A 62 -4.12 -15.24 -17.95
CA ALA A 62 -3.83 -15.48 -16.53
C ALA A 62 -5.04 -15.32 -15.62
N VAL A 63 -5.94 -14.38 -15.94
CA VAL A 63 -7.11 -14.08 -15.07
C VAL A 63 -8.37 -14.83 -15.48
N ALA A 64 -8.44 -15.38 -16.70
CA ALA A 64 -9.64 -16.01 -17.25
C ALA A 64 -10.18 -17.16 -16.39
N THR A 65 -9.31 -17.91 -15.73
CA THR A 65 -9.68 -19.07 -14.91
C THR A 65 -9.40 -18.86 -13.41
N ALA A 66 -9.16 -17.62 -12.99
CA ALA A 66 -8.85 -17.31 -11.61
C ALA A 66 -10.13 -17.17 -10.75
N ASP A 67 -10.15 -17.77 -9.57
CA ASP A 67 -11.18 -17.54 -8.55
C ASP A 67 -11.00 -16.19 -7.86
N LEU A 68 -9.74 -15.75 -7.78
CA LEU A 68 -9.32 -14.51 -7.15
C LEU A 68 -8.25 -13.85 -7.99
N VAL A 69 -8.38 -12.54 -8.21
CA VAL A 69 -7.34 -11.72 -8.84
C VAL A 69 -6.86 -10.67 -7.82
N VAL A 70 -5.55 -10.60 -7.61
CA VAL A 70 -4.92 -9.57 -6.76
C VAL A 70 -4.08 -8.64 -7.61
N VAL A 71 -4.42 -7.35 -7.61
CA VAL A 71 -3.71 -6.31 -8.36
C VAL A 71 -2.70 -5.61 -7.44
N ALA A 72 -1.43 -5.96 -7.59
CA ALA A 72 -0.30 -5.41 -6.82
C ALA A 72 0.63 -4.55 -7.69
N ALA A 73 0.05 -3.62 -8.42
CA ALA A 73 0.71 -2.68 -9.33
C ALA A 73 0.79 -1.27 -8.72
N GLY A 74 1.52 -0.36 -9.40
CA GLY A 74 1.53 1.06 -9.03
C GLY A 74 0.13 1.68 -9.11
N VAL A 75 -0.18 2.59 -8.20
CA VAL A 75 -1.53 3.16 -8.02
C VAL A 75 -2.06 3.81 -9.31
N ALA A 76 -1.19 4.40 -10.11
CA ALA A 76 -1.55 5.03 -11.38
C ALA A 76 -2.13 4.03 -12.40
N ALA A 77 -1.61 2.80 -12.43
CA ALA A 77 -2.01 1.78 -13.41
C ALA A 77 -3.22 0.95 -12.98
N ILE A 78 -3.56 0.91 -11.69
CA ILE A 78 -4.61 0.01 -11.17
C ILE A 78 -5.97 0.25 -11.85
N PRO A 79 -6.46 1.49 -12.07
CA PRO A 79 -7.76 1.70 -12.71
C PRO A 79 -7.87 1.04 -14.10
N ASP A 80 -6.86 1.16 -14.94
CA ASP A 80 -6.86 0.59 -16.28
C ASP A 80 -6.75 -0.94 -16.24
N LEU A 81 -5.89 -1.46 -15.36
CA LEU A 81 -5.78 -2.90 -15.13
C LEU A 81 -7.09 -3.53 -14.64
N LEU A 82 -7.84 -2.85 -13.78
CA LEU A 82 -9.16 -3.33 -13.33
C LEU A 82 -10.14 -3.50 -14.48
N ASP A 83 -10.01 -2.68 -15.52
CA ASP A 83 -10.86 -2.73 -16.68
C ASP A 83 -10.52 -3.90 -17.62
N GLU A 84 -9.23 -4.09 -17.84
CA GLU A 84 -8.72 -5.22 -18.62
C GLU A 84 -9.06 -6.54 -17.93
N ILE A 85 -8.89 -6.60 -16.61
CA ILE A 85 -9.22 -7.77 -15.79
C ILE A 85 -10.72 -8.05 -15.84
N ASP A 86 -11.58 -7.06 -15.63
CA ASP A 86 -13.03 -7.23 -15.65
C ASP A 86 -13.54 -7.78 -16.99
N ALA A 87 -12.89 -7.39 -18.08
CA ALA A 87 -13.24 -7.90 -19.41
C ALA A 87 -12.89 -9.38 -19.63
N ALA A 88 -11.91 -9.91 -18.88
CA ALA A 88 -11.34 -11.23 -19.11
C ALA A 88 -11.71 -12.27 -18.04
N VAL A 89 -12.12 -11.87 -16.84
CA VAL A 89 -12.48 -12.81 -15.76
C VAL A 89 -13.84 -13.48 -15.98
N GLU A 90 -14.04 -14.63 -15.35
CA GLU A 90 -15.37 -15.23 -15.26
C GLU A 90 -16.31 -14.40 -14.36
N PRO A 91 -17.65 -14.45 -14.64
CA PRO A 91 -18.62 -13.77 -13.81
C PRO A 91 -18.54 -14.20 -12.34
N GLY A 92 -18.45 -13.21 -11.44
CA GLY A 92 -18.37 -13.45 -10.01
C GLY A 92 -16.96 -13.64 -9.44
N THR A 93 -15.91 -13.58 -10.27
CA THR A 93 -14.52 -13.59 -9.79
C THR A 93 -14.27 -12.44 -8.81
N LEU A 94 -13.68 -12.72 -7.66
CA LEU A 94 -13.27 -11.69 -6.70
C LEU A 94 -12.00 -10.99 -7.20
N ILE A 95 -12.00 -9.67 -7.21
CA ILE A 95 -10.86 -8.82 -7.57
C ILE A 95 -10.52 -7.95 -6.37
N ILE A 96 -9.26 -7.96 -5.94
CA ILE A 96 -8.76 -7.12 -4.84
C ILE A 96 -7.52 -6.38 -5.34
N ASP A 97 -7.32 -5.14 -4.95
CA ASP A 97 -6.05 -4.46 -5.15
C ASP A 97 -5.22 -4.32 -3.85
N ALA A 98 -3.97 -3.95 -3.98
CA ALA A 98 -3.05 -3.68 -2.89
C ALA A 98 -2.45 -2.26 -2.97
N GLY A 99 -3.10 -1.35 -3.67
CA GLY A 99 -2.63 0.02 -3.89
C GLY A 99 -2.58 0.87 -2.62
N SER A 100 -1.67 1.84 -2.59
CA SER A 100 -1.44 2.70 -1.41
C SER A 100 -2.47 3.83 -1.27
N THR A 101 -3.26 4.13 -2.31
CA THR A 101 -4.37 5.09 -2.32
C THR A 101 -5.65 4.39 -2.78
N LYS A 102 -6.82 4.89 -2.36
CA LYS A 102 -8.07 4.17 -2.61
C LYS A 102 -9.14 4.97 -3.34
N THR A 103 -9.25 6.27 -3.07
CA THR A 103 -10.38 7.08 -3.57
C THR A 103 -10.49 7.03 -5.09
N ARG A 104 -9.38 7.24 -5.82
CA ARG A 104 -9.38 7.22 -7.28
C ARG A 104 -9.66 5.83 -7.83
N ILE A 105 -9.03 4.81 -7.26
CA ILE A 105 -9.17 3.41 -7.70
C ILE A 105 -10.62 2.95 -7.56
N VAL A 106 -11.20 3.10 -6.37
CA VAL A 106 -12.59 2.67 -6.11
C VAL A 106 -13.59 3.51 -6.90
N SER A 107 -13.37 4.85 -7.00
CA SER A 107 -14.24 5.70 -7.81
C SER A 107 -14.15 5.40 -9.31
N ALA A 108 -13.00 5.00 -9.82
CA ALA A 108 -12.87 4.56 -11.21
C ALA A 108 -13.71 3.31 -11.47
N TRP A 109 -13.67 2.34 -10.56
CA TRP A 109 -14.52 1.17 -10.61
C TRP A 109 -16.02 1.53 -10.57
N GLU A 110 -16.46 2.41 -9.67
CA GLU A 110 -17.88 2.81 -9.52
C GLU A 110 -18.43 3.58 -10.75
N ARG A 111 -17.61 4.42 -11.38
CA ARG A 111 -18.05 5.26 -12.52
C ARG A 111 -18.40 4.49 -13.79
N ARG A 112 -17.94 3.25 -13.94
CA ARG A 112 -18.22 2.47 -15.15
C ARG A 112 -19.66 1.99 -15.18
N ARG A 113 -20.37 2.36 -16.23
CA ARG A 113 -21.80 2.05 -16.44
C ARG A 113 -22.06 0.66 -17.03
N ARG A 114 -21.03 -0.12 -17.38
CA ARG A 114 -21.19 -1.43 -17.98
C ARG A 114 -21.48 -2.48 -16.92
N SER A 115 -22.23 -3.54 -17.29
CA SER A 115 -22.35 -4.73 -16.46
C SER A 115 -20.94 -5.26 -16.11
N ARG A 116 -20.65 -5.44 -14.84
CA ARG A 116 -19.38 -5.97 -14.35
C ARG A 116 -19.43 -7.49 -14.35
N ARG A 117 -18.32 -8.10 -14.73
CA ARG A 117 -18.13 -9.54 -14.59
C ARG A 117 -17.55 -9.86 -13.21
N GLY A 118 -16.53 -9.12 -12.79
CA GLY A 118 -15.87 -9.29 -11.52
C GLY A 118 -16.54 -8.56 -10.36
N ARG A 119 -16.20 -8.97 -9.14
CA ARG A 119 -16.58 -8.36 -7.85
C ARG A 119 -15.34 -7.68 -7.27
N PHE A 120 -15.22 -6.36 -7.41
CA PHE A 120 -14.05 -5.63 -6.92
C PHE A 120 -14.24 -5.09 -5.51
N VAL A 121 -13.23 -5.28 -4.68
CA VAL A 121 -13.13 -4.66 -3.35
C VAL A 121 -11.72 -4.09 -3.19
N GLY A 122 -11.63 -2.79 -2.91
CA GLY A 122 -10.35 -2.14 -2.67
C GLY A 122 -9.66 -2.68 -1.43
N GLY A 123 -8.33 -2.80 -1.48
CA GLY A 123 -7.50 -3.26 -0.37
C GLY A 123 -6.18 -2.51 -0.29
N HIS A 124 -5.62 -2.41 0.91
CA HIS A 124 -4.28 -1.87 1.14
C HIS A 124 -3.64 -2.52 2.36
N PRO A 125 -2.67 -3.44 2.20
CA PRO A 125 -1.88 -3.92 3.31
C PRO A 125 -0.88 -2.84 3.74
N LEU A 126 -0.92 -2.40 4.99
CA LEU A 126 0.06 -1.47 5.56
C LEU A 126 1.36 -2.21 5.89
N ALA A 127 1.97 -2.75 4.87
CA ALA A 127 3.19 -3.53 4.94
C ALA A 127 4.07 -3.20 3.74
N GLY A 128 5.37 -3.14 3.96
CA GLY A 128 6.31 -2.81 2.89
C GLY A 128 7.75 -2.74 3.40
N SER A 129 8.65 -2.52 2.47
CA SER A 129 10.08 -2.35 2.72
C SER A 129 10.65 -1.36 1.69
N HIS A 130 11.80 -0.76 1.98
CA HIS A 130 12.58 -0.01 1.00
C HIS A 130 13.18 -0.91 -0.10
N ARG A 131 13.19 -2.23 0.12
CA ARG A 131 13.64 -3.21 -0.88
C ARG A 131 12.53 -3.45 -1.91
N ARG A 132 12.93 -3.81 -3.12
CA ARG A 132 12.04 -4.01 -4.27
C ARG A 132 12.20 -5.39 -4.89
N GLY A 133 11.25 -5.71 -5.75
CA GLY A 133 11.27 -6.92 -6.54
C GLY A 133 10.83 -8.16 -5.77
N PRO A 134 10.65 -9.28 -6.50
CA PRO A 134 10.20 -10.54 -5.92
C PRO A 134 11.24 -11.20 -5.01
N ASP A 135 12.52 -10.88 -5.13
CA ASP A 135 13.58 -11.40 -4.26
C ASP A 135 13.48 -10.85 -2.82
N ALA A 136 12.90 -9.66 -2.67
CA ALA A 136 12.63 -9.06 -1.36
C ALA A 136 11.31 -9.56 -0.74
N ALA A 137 10.53 -10.38 -1.45
CA ALA A 137 9.24 -10.86 -0.99
C ALA A 137 9.38 -11.84 0.19
N ASP A 138 8.50 -11.68 1.18
CA ASP A 138 8.43 -12.50 2.38
C ASP A 138 7.00 -12.99 2.61
N GLY A 139 6.81 -14.31 2.74
CA GLY A 139 5.49 -14.92 3.01
C GLY A 139 4.90 -14.55 4.37
N ASN A 140 5.67 -13.98 5.27
CA ASN A 140 5.21 -13.45 6.56
C ASN A 140 5.05 -11.93 6.60
N LEU A 141 5.22 -11.24 5.47
CA LEU A 141 5.16 -9.77 5.39
C LEU A 141 3.89 -9.18 6.02
N PHE A 142 2.77 -9.88 5.93
CA PHE A 142 1.46 -9.41 6.41
C PHE A 142 1.12 -9.86 7.84
N ALA A 143 1.89 -10.78 8.42
CA ALA A 143 1.62 -11.31 9.76
C ALA A 143 1.69 -10.20 10.81
N GLY A 144 0.58 -10.00 11.56
CA GLY A 144 0.44 -8.94 12.55
C GLY A 144 0.40 -7.52 11.99
N ARG A 145 0.34 -7.35 10.65
CA ARG A 145 0.20 -6.03 10.02
C ARG A 145 -1.26 -5.69 9.78
N ILE A 146 -1.54 -4.42 9.63
CA ILE A 146 -2.87 -3.93 9.26
C ILE A 146 -3.09 -4.11 7.76
N ALA A 147 -4.27 -4.59 7.38
CA ALA A 147 -4.79 -4.48 6.02
C ALA A 147 -6.11 -3.72 6.06
N ILE A 148 -6.25 -2.72 5.21
CA ILE A 148 -7.47 -1.92 5.12
C ILE A 148 -8.26 -2.37 3.89
N VAL A 149 -9.53 -2.69 4.09
CA VAL A 149 -10.50 -3.01 3.05
C VAL A 149 -11.39 -1.79 2.83
N THR A 150 -11.51 -1.37 1.57
CA THR A 150 -12.22 -0.15 1.20
C THR A 150 -13.30 -0.47 0.15
N PRO A 151 -14.50 -0.88 0.60
CA PRO A 151 -15.59 -1.19 -0.32
C PRO A 151 -16.07 0.06 -1.06
N ALA A 152 -16.56 -0.13 -2.28
CA ALA A 152 -17.38 0.85 -2.97
C ALA A 152 -18.75 1.00 -2.29
N THR A 153 -19.48 2.07 -2.59
CA THR A 153 -20.77 2.37 -1.91
C THR A 153 -21.81 1.25 -2.02
N ARG A 154 -21.77 0.50 -3.13
CA ARG A 154 -22.73 -0.58 -3.42
C ARG A 154 -22.11 -1.97 -3.35
N THR A 155 -20.93 -2.11 -2.77
CA THR A 155 -20.29 -3.41 -2.60
C THR A 155 -21.13 -4.27 -1.63
N PRO A 156 -21.54 -5.49 -2.04
CA PRO A 156 -22.26 -6.39 -1.17
C PRO A 156 -21.46 -6.74 0.08
N PRO A 157 -22.10 -6.86 1.26
CA PRO A 157 -21.40 -7.24 2.50
C PRO A 157 -20.63 -8.56 2.42
N GLY A 158 -21.11 -9.52 1.61
CA GLY A 158 -20.41 -10.78 1.36
C GLY A 158 -19.06 -10.58 0.66
N ASP A 159 -18.99 -9.66 -0.32
CA ASP A 159 -17.74 -9.35 -1.03
C ASP A 159 -16.73 -8.69 -0.10
N VAL A 160 -17.20 -7.81 0.79
CA VAL A 160 -16.35 -7.19 1.82
C VAL A 160 -15.80 -8.24 2.78
N ALA A 161 -16.64 -9.20 3.18
CA ALA A 161 -16.23 -10.30 4.05
C ALA A 161 -15.22 -11.22 3.37
N ASP A 162 -15.39 -11.51 2.06
CA ASP A 162 -14.47 -12.32 1.27
C ASP A 162 -13.10 -11.63 1.15
N ALA A 163 -13.08 -10.33 0.83
CA ALA A 163 -11.83 -9.55 0.75
C ALA A 163 -11.13 -9.43 2.11
N GLY A 164 -11.89 -9.20 3.18
CA GLY A 164 -11.35 -9.20 4.54
C GLY A 164 -10.79 -10.57 4.93
N GLY A 165 -11.50 -11.64 4.60
CA GLY A 165 -11.07 -13.02 4.82
C GLY A 165 -9.76 -13.37 4.10
N PHE A 166 -9.56 -12.85 2.89
CA PHE A 166 -8.30 -12.99 2.18
C PHE A 166 -7.12 -12.40 2.97
N TRP A 167 -7.20 -11.13 3.39
CA TRP A 167 -6.13 -10.49 4.15
C TRP A 167 -5.91 -11.15 5.52
N ALA A 168 -6.99 -11.53 6.20
CA ALA A 168 -6.91 -12.25 7.48
C ALA A 168 -6.21 -13.62 7.32
N ALA A 169 -6.49 -14.37 6.24
CA ALA A 169 -5.83 -15.63 5.93
C ALA A 169 -4.31 -15.46 5.69
N LEU A 170 -3.87 -14.28 5.22
CA LEU A 170 -2.45 -13.94 5.12
C LEU A 170 -1.84 -13.48 6.47
N GLY A 171 -2.64 -13.42 7.54
CA GLY A 171 -2.21 -13.09 8.90
C GLY A 171 -2.33 -11.61 9.26
N ALA A 172 -3.02 -10.81 8.45
CA ALA A 172 -3.24 -9.40 8.71
C ALA A 172 -4.40 -9.15 9.68
N THR A 173 -4.33 -8.05 10.44
CA THR A 173 -5.47 -7.48 11.16
C THR A 173 -6.25 -6.58 10.21
N VAL A 174 -7.53 -6.89 9.98
CA VAL A 174 -8.34 -6.23 8.95
C VAL A 174 -9.18 -5.11 9.53
N PHE A 175 -9.12 -3.94 8.89
CA PHE A 175 -10.02 -2.82 9.13
C PHE A 175 -10.83 -2.52 7.87
N VAL A 176 -12.10 -2.15 8.04
CA VAL A 176 -12.96 -1.73 6.94
C VAL A 176 -13.31 -0.27 7.11
N MET A 177 -13.09 0.54 6.08
CA MET A 177 -13.45 1.95 6.07
C MET A 177 -13.72 2.45 4.65
N SER A 178 -14.27 3.66 4.51
CA SER A 178 -14.47 4.24 3.19
C SER A 178 -13.13 4.60 2.51
N PRO A 179 -13.09 4.60 1.15
CA PRO A 179 -11.88 5.02 0.41
C PRO A 179 -11.40 6.43 0.78
N LYS A 180 -12.32 7.36 1.00
CA LYS A 180 -12.01 8.75 1.40
C LYS A 180 -11.38 8.81 2.79
N GLU A 181 -11.91 8.03 3.73
CA GLU A 181 -11.37 7.96 5.08
C GLU A 181 -9.98 7.34 5.10
N HIS A 182 -9.77 6.26 4.35
CA HIS A 182 -8.46 5.66 4.12
C HIS A 182 -7.45 6.73 3.67
N ASP A 183 -7.74 7.44 2.57
CA ASP A 183 -6.80 8.41 1.99
C ASP A 183 -6.52 9.58 2.94
N ARG A 184 -7.53 10.03 3.71
CA ARG A 184 -7.36 11.05 4.76
C ARG A 184 -6.45 10.57 5.89
N ILE A 185 -6.62 9.32 6.36
CA ILE A 185 -5.80 8.74 7.43
C ILE A 185 -4.36 8.56 6.92
N LEU A 186 -4.18 7.94 5.75
CA LEU A 186 -2.85 7.66 5.22
C LEU A 186 -2.07 8.92 4.85
N ALA A 187 -2.75 10.00 4.49
CA ALA A 187 -2.10 11.29 4.29
C ALA A 187 -1.36 11.78 5.55
N VAL A 188 -1.95 11.56 6.74
CA VAL A 188 -1.38 11.99 8.03
C VAL A 188 -0.38 10.97 8.58
N THR A 189 -0.69 9.67 8.46
CA THR A 189 0.06 8.62 9.15
C THR A 189 1.18 7.99 8.31
N SER A 190 1.20 8.26 7.01
CA SER A 190 2.17 7.67 6.07
C SER A 190 2.75 8.70 5.10
N HIS A 191 1.90 9.41 4.32
CA HIS A 191 2.38 10.23 3.20
C HIS A 191 3.12 11.48 3.68
N ALA A 192 2.56 12.26 4.60
CA ALA A 192 3.23 13.43 5.17
C ALA A 192 4.51 13.06 5.95
N PRO A 193 4.54 12.03 6.80
CA PRO A 193 5.78 11.55 7.41
C PRO A 193 6.89 11.25 6.40
N HIS A 194 6.57 10.60 5.26
CA HIS A 194 7.54 10.34 4.21
C HIS A 194 8.11 11.63 3.61
N MET A 195 7.24 12.59 3.28
CA MET A 195 7.64 13.87 2.71
C MET A 195 8.53 14.68 3.67
N ILE A 196 8.21 14.64 4.97
CA ILE A 196 8.99 15.32 6.01
C ILE A 196 10.36 14.67 6.17
N ALA A 197 10.42 13.34 6.19
CA ALA A 197 11.69 12.62 6.23
C ALA A 197 12.57 12.96 5.01
N ALA A 198 11.98 13.05 3.83
CA ALA A 198 12.69 13.47 2.61
C ALA A 198 13.18 14.93 2.70
N ALA A 199 12.36 15.84 3.25
CA ALA A 199 12.73 17.24 3.44
C ALA A 199 13.91 17.38 4.43
N VAL A 200 13.89 16.67 5.57
CA VAL A 200 14.99 16.64 6.54
C VAL A 200 16.28 16.14 5.89
N ALA A 201 16.18 15.04 5.13
CA ALA A 201 17.34 14.49 4.43
C ALA A 201 17.92 15.46 3.39
N ALA A 202 17.05 16.10 2.59
CA ALA A 202 17.45 17.06 1.55
C ALA A 202 18.04 18.34 2.14
N ALA A 203 17.51 18.81 3.27
CA ALA A 203 18.01 20.02 3.97
C ALA A 203 19.38 19.81 4.65
N THR A 204 19.86 18.56 4.78
CA THR A 204 21.16 18.27 5.40
C THR A 204 22.32 18.47 4.41
N PRO A 205 23.17 19.49 4.60
CA PRO A 205 24.31 19.76 3.71
C PRO A 205 25.21 18.52 3.53
N PRO A 206 25.70 18.24 2.32
CA PRO A 206 26.55 17.06 2.06
C PRO A 206 27.76 16.96 3.00
N ALA A 207 28.42 18.08 3.28
CA ALA A 207 29.59 18.13 4.16
C ALA A 207 29.28 17.70 5.62
N LEU A 208 28.02 17.84 6.07
CA LEU A 208 27.60 17.51 7.41
C LEU A 208 27.10 16.06 7.57
N ARG A 209 26.85 15.35 6.44
CA ARG A 209 26.30 13.97 6.48
C ARG A 209 27.22 12.99 7.22
N ARG A 210 28.53 13.22 7.26
CA ARG A 210 29.47 12.40 8.01
C ARG A 210 29.27 12.43 9.54
N PHE A 211 28.52 13.40 10.04
CA PHE A 211 28.21 13.55 11.46
C PHE A 211 26.82 13.02 11.84
N THR A 212 26.10 12.40 10.89
CA THR A 212 24.77 11.84 11.17
C THR A 212 24.87 10.63 12.08
N ALA A 213 24.07 10.64 13.15
CA ALA A 213 23.95 9.56 14.12
C ALA A 213 22.57 8.90 14.07
N GLY A 214 22.24 8.04 15.04
CA GLY A 214 21.02 7.25 15.09
C GLY A 214 19.75 8.09 14.88
N GLY A 215 19.58 9.18 15.62
CA GLY A 215 18.39 10.04 15.52
C GLY A 215 18.11 10.57 14.10
N TRP A 216 19.15 11.00 13.36
CA TRP A 216 18.98 11.43 11.98
C TRP A 216 18.60 10.25 11.06
N ARG A 217 19.30 9.11 11.22
CA ARG A 217 19.03 7.91 10.41
C ARG A 217 17.62 7.38 10.63
N ASP A 218 17.15 7.36 11.86
CA ASP A 218 15.81 6.92 12.20
C ASP A 218 14.74 7.87 11.63
N ALA A 219 14.94 9.19 11.80
CA ALA A 219 14.01 10.19 11.30
C ALA A 219 13.92 10.23 9.76
N THR A 220 15.01 9.90 9.06
CA THR A 220 15.07 9.93 7.59
C THR A 220 14.98 8.55 6.93
N ARG A 221 14.90 7.47 7.68
CA ARG A 221 14.92 6.09 7.17
C ARG A 221 13.92 5.85 6.05
N ILE A 222 12.70 6.36 6.18
CA ILE A 222 11.64 6.17 5.18
C ILE A 222 11.86 6.97 3.90
N ALA A 223 12.69 8.01 3.91
CA ALA A 223 13.07 8.79 2.72
C ALA A 223 13.87 7.98 1.68
N ALA A 224 14.35 6.78 2.05
CA ALA A 224 15.01 5.85 1.12
C ALA A 224 14.03 5.15 0.15
N GLY A 225 12.74 5.43 0.23
CA GLY A 225 11.72 4.93 -0.70
C GLY A 225 11.94 5.47 -2.12
N ASP A 226 11.37 4.77 -3.11
CA ASP A 226 11.47 5.16 -4.51
C ASP A 226 10.76 6.48 -4.79
N PRO A 227 11.43 7.50 -5.32
CA PRO A 227 10.83 8.79 -5.60
C PRO A 227 9.67 8.75 -6.59
N GLU A 228 9.77 7.94 -7.65
CA GLU A 228 8.71 7.83 -8.66
C GLU A 228 7.44 7.19 -8.06
N LEU A 229 7.61 6.10 -7.32
CA LEU A 229 6.49 5.46 -6.62
C LEU A 229 5.81 6.42 -5.65
N TRP A 230 6.60 7.17 -4.88
CA TRP A 230 6.06 8.10 -3.90
C TRP A 230 5.41 9.32 -4.54
N ALA A 231 5.95 9.81 -5.67
CA ALA A 231 5.32 10.87 -6.45
C ALA A 231 3.93 10.44 -6.92
N ASP A 232 3.79 9.23 -7.47
CA ASP A 232 2.50 8.68 -7.88
C ASP A 232 1.51 8.61 -6.70
N ILE A 233 1.95 8.12 -5.54
CA ILE A 233 1.11 8.01 -4.33
C ILE A 233 0.65 9.40 -3.85
N ILE A 234 1.56 10.36 -3.77
CA ILE A 234 1.28 11.71 -3.28
C ILE A 234 0.32 12.44 -4.23
N LEU A 235 0.57 12.35 -5.55
CA LEU A 235 -0.23 12.99 -6.58
C LEU A 235 -1.59 12.31 -6.79
N ASP A 236 -1.76 11.09 -6.31
CA ASP A 236 -3.06 10.41 -6.29
C ASP A 236 -3.93 10.82 -5.06
N ASN A 237 -3.32 11.45 -4.04
CA ASN A 237 -3.99 11.96 -2.83
C ASN A 237 -3.61 13.41 -2.48
N PRO A 238 -3.57 14.36 -3.45
CA PRO A 238 -2.86 15.63 -3.28
C PRO A 238 -3.49 16.54 -2.23
N GLY A 239 -4.81 16.62 -2.17
CA GLY A 239 -5.53 17.50 -1.24
C GLY A 239 -5.27 17.15 0.22
N ASN A 240 -5.48 15.86 0.58
CA ASN A 240 -5.26 15.40 1.93
C ASN A 240 -3.78 15.51 2.35
N VAL A 241 -2.85 15.22 1.43
CA VAL A 241 -1.41 15.32 1.71
C VAL A 241 -0.98 16.75 1.90
N ALA A 242 -1.44 17.68 1.06
CA ALA A 242 -1.16 19.10 1.22
C ALA A 242 -1.68 19.64 2.57
N ASP A 243 -2.88 19.24 2.97
CA ASP A 243 -3.44 19.64 4.27
C ASP A 243 -2.66 19.04 5.46
N ALA A 244 -2.20 17.79 5.35
CA ALA A 244 -1.36 17.19 6.36
C ALA A 244 0.00 17.92 6.48
N LEU A 245 0.63 18.27 5.36
CA LEU A 245 1.89 19.01 5.34
C LEU A 245 1.73 20.42 5.91
N ARG A 246 0.64 21.15 5.59
CA ARG A 246 0.36 22.48 6.18
C ARG A 246 0.26 22.41 7.70
N ARG A 247 -0.36 21.37 8.25
CA ARG A 247 -0.42 21.17 9.72
C ARG A 247 0.96 21.00 10.32
N VAL A 248 1.84 20.21 9.69
CA VAL A 248 3.21 20.04 10.17
C VAL A 248 4.01 21.32 10.02
N ALA A 249 3.87 22.05 8.92
CA ALA A 249 4.49 23.36 8.74
C ALA A 249 4.10 24.31 9.87
N GLY A 250 2.80 24.40 10.21
CA GLY A 250 2.34 25.23 11.31
C GLY A 250 2.90 24.84 12.69
N GLU A 251 3.12 23.55 12.97
CA GLU A 251 3.81 23.16 14.22
C GLU A 251 5.31 23.52 14.17
N THR A 252 5.95 23.42 13.01
CA THR A 252 7.35 23.82 12.81
C THR A 252 7.52 25.33 12.97
N GLU A 253 6.60 26.14 12.44
CA GLU A 253 6.59 27.60 12.61
C GLU A 253 6.45 28.02 14.08
N LYS A 254 5.62 27.32 14.86
CA LYS A 254 5.51 27.57 16.32
C LYS A 254 6.82 27.28 17.05
N MET A 255 7.54 26.23 16.65
CA MET A 255 8.86 25.91 17.21
C MET A 255 9.86 27.01 16.86
N LEU A 256 9.90 27.44 15.59
CA LEU A 256 10.79 28.49 15.10
C LEU A 256 10.55 29.79 15.84
N ALA A 257 9.31 30.25 15.94
CA ALA A 257 8.94 31.45 16.65
C ALA A 257 9.34 31.42 18.16
N ALA A 258 9.20 30.25 18.80
CA ALA A 258 9.62 30.10 20.20
C ALA A 258 11.15 30.15 20.35
N ILE A 259 11.89 29.60 19.38
CA ILE A 259 13.37 29.65 19.35
C ILE A 259 13.84 31.10 19.16
N GLU A 260 13.30 31.81 18.16
CA GLU A 260 13.66 33.21 17.85
C GLU A 260 13.36 34.16 19.00
N ALA A 261 12.26 33.92 19.74
CA ALA A 261 11.89 34.70 20.92
C ALA A 261 12.64 34.29 22.20
N GLY A 262 13.45 33.24 22.18
CA GLY A 262 14.07 32.70 23.41
C GLY A 262 13.04 32.14 24.41
N ASP A 263 11.80 31.86 23.96
CA ASP A 263 10.69 31.46 24.84
C ASP A 263 10.76 29.95 25.13
N ARG A 264 11.55 29.59 26.14
CA ARG A 264 11.70 28.22 26.63
C ARG A 264 10.35 27.58 27.00
N ARG A 265 9.41 28.33 27.56
CA ARG A 265 8.11 27.82 28.02
C ARG A 265 7.27 27.34 26.81
N ARG A 266 7.17 28.19 25.79
CA ARG A 266 6.47 27.82 24.54
C ARG A 266 7.15 26.63 23.83
N LEU A 267 8.46 26.62 23.73
CA LEU A 267 9.19 25.52 23.10
C LEU A 267 8.94 24.18 23.82
N VAL A 268 9.01 24.18 25.16
CA VAL A 268 8.71 22.97 25.97
C VAL A 268 7.27 22.50 25.75
N ALA A 269 6.31 23.44 25.64
CA ALA A 269 4.91 23.08 25.42
C ALA A 269 4.69 22.36 24.05
N VAL A 270 5.35 22.83 22.99
CA VAL A 270 5.26 22.17 21.67
C VAL A 270 5.91 20.78 21.71
N LEU A 271 7.12 20.66 22.26
CA LEU A 271 7.84 19.40 22.38
C LEU A 271 7.08 18.38 23.24
N ARG A 272 6.43 18.83 24.31
CA ARG A 272 5.62 17.99 25.19
C ARG A 272 4.43 17.36 24.44
N ARG A 273 3.69 18.15 23.66
CA ARG A 273 2.58 17.61 22.83
C ARG A 273 3.07 16.52 21.87
N GLY A 274 4.24 16.73 21.24
CA GLY A 274 4.85 15.72 20.36
C GLY A 274 5.20 14.44 21.10
N LYS A 275 5.80 14.59 22.29
CA LYS A 275 6.12 13.45 23.17
C LYS A 275 4.86 12.68 23.57
N GLU A 276 3.83 13.38 24.07
CA GLU A 276 2.57 12.76 24.49
C GLU A 276 1.90 11.99 23.36
N ALA A 277 1.86 12.58 22.15
CA ALA A 277 1.33 11.89 20.97
C ALA A 277 2.14 10.63 20.60
N ARG A 278 3.47 10.67 20.75
CA ARG A 278 4.32 9.50 20.50
C ARG A 278 4.15 8.40 21.54
N ASP A 279 4.08 8.79 22.82
CA ASP A 279 3.90 7.84 23.94
C ASP A 279 2.56 7.10 23.83
N ALA A 280 1.50 7.76 23.33
CA ALA A 280 0.18 7.16 23.16
C ALA A 280 0.12 6.01 22.13
N VAL A 281 1.09 5.93 21.22
CA VAL A 281 1.16 4.85 20.20
C VAL A 281 1.91 3.61 20.72
N GLY A 282 2.62 3.75 21.83
CA GLY A 282 3.48 2.69 22.36
C GLY A 282 4.84 2.60 21.65
N SER A 283 5.71 1.76 22.14
CA SER A 283 7.04 1.48 21.59
C SER A 283 6.99 0.36 20.56
#